data_4b36051957caabc6daed8881f8276f71
#
_entry.id   4b36051957caabc6daed8881f8276f71
#
_cell.length_a   1.000
_cell.length_b   1.000
_cell.length_c   1.000
_cell.angle_alpha   90.00
_cell.angle_beta   90.00
_cell.angle_gamma   90.00
#
_symmetry.space_group_name_H-M   'P 1'
#
loop_
_entity.id
_entity.type
_entity.pdbx_description
1 polymer ?
#
loop_
_entity_poly.entity_id
_entity_poly.type
_entity_poly.pdbx_seq_one_letter_code
_entity_poly.pdbx_strand_id
1 'polypeptide(L)'
;CIRDRVYVARDQIGEESYADFKKSDIGDIYGVKGYAFRTKTGEISIHAEEITLLSKSLQILPEKFHGLTDTDMRYRQRYVDLIMNQDSKEVFIKRSQILKEIRNFLAGRDFMEVETPMLVSNAGGAAARPFETHYNALNEDVKLRISLELYLKRLIVGGLERVYEIGRVFRNEGVDTRHNPEFLSLIHISEPTRL
;
A
#
# COMPACT_ATOMS: atom_id res chain seq x y z
N CYS A 1 -13.02 -6.92 -13.13
CA CYS A 1 -11.90 -6.70 -14.03
C CYS A 1 -12.36 -5.79 -15.16
N ILE A 2 -11.97 -4.53 -15.18
CA ILE A 2 -12.21 -3.64 -16.32
C ILE A 2 -11.23 -4.10 -17.39
N ARG A 3 -11.73 -4.82 -18.37
CA ARG A 3 -10.97 -5.16 -19.58
C ARG A 3 -11.30 -4.10 -20.61
N ASP A 4 -10.50 -3.04 -20.61
CA ASP A 4 -10.57 -2.06 -21.69
C ASP A 4 -9.98 -2.71 -22.95
N ARG A 5 -10.75 -2.68 -24.04
CA ARG A 5 -10.30 -3.16 -25.33
C ARG A 5 -10.19 -2.00 -26.28
N VAL A 6 -9.11 -1.96 -27.02
CA VAL A 6 -8.90 -1.02 -28.11
C VAL A 6 -8.83 -1.82 -29.41
N TYR A 7 -9.66 -1.46 -30.37
CA TYR A 7 -9.61 -1.97 -31.73
C TYR A 7 -8.74 -1.03 -32.58
N VAL A 8 -7.64 -1.57 -33.07
CA VAL A 8 -6.67 -0.83 -33.88
C VAL A 8 -6.66 -1.42 -35.31
N ALA A 9 -7.07 -0.63 -36.27
CA ALA A 9 -7.14 -1.04 -37.68
C ALA A 9 -6.15 -0.19 -38.51
N ARG A 10 -5.44 -0.85 -39.42
CA ARG A 10 -4.42 -0.23 -40.27
C ARG A 10 -4.96 0.91 -41.17
N ASP A 11 -6.16 0.73 -41.68
CA ASP A 11 -6.86 1.69 -42.55
C ASP A 11 -7.31 2.96 -41.80
N GLN A 12 -7.39 2.89 -40.45
CA GLN A 12 -7.83 4.00 -39.62
C GLN A 12 -6.65 4.84 -39.11
N ILE A 13 -5.62 4.18 -38.55
CA ILE A 13 -4.46 4.86 -37.94
C ILE A 13 -3.32 5.11 -38.91
N GLY A 14 -3.41 4.59 -40.14
CA GLY A 14 -2.34 4.66 -41.14
C GLY A 14 -1.29 3.55 -41.01
N GLU A 15 -0.58 3.32 -42.12
CA GLU A 15 0.35 2.19 -42.27
C GLU A 15 1.57 2.29 -41.34
N GLU A 16 2.13 3.49 -41.22
CA GLU A 16 3.32 3.75 -40.39
C GLU A 16 2.99 3.56 -38.91
N SER A 17 1.94 4.22 -38.40
CA SER A 17 1.51 4.08 -37.01
C SER A 17 1.13 2.64 -36.66
N TYR A 18 0.53 1.90 -37.60
CA TYR A 18 0.21 0.49 -37.39
C TYR A 18 1.46 -0.39 -37.37
N ALA A 19 2.49 -0.10 -38.17
CA ALA A 19 3.77 -0.81 -38.16
C ALA A 19 4.50 -0.59 -36.83
N ASP A 20 4.45 0.62 -36.28
CA ASP A 20 5.05 0.90 -34.97
C ASP A 20 4.25 0.29 -33.84
N PHE A 21 2.91 0.32 -33.89
CA PHE A 21 2.08 -0.38 -32.92
C PHE A 21 2.36 -1.89 -32.86
N LYS A 22 2.68 -2.53 -33.98
CA LYS A 22 3.05 -3.95 -34.01
C LYS A 22 4.34 -4.28 -33.24
N LYS A 23 5.19 -3.29 -32.99
CA LYS A 23 6.42 -3.44 -32.19
C LYS A 23 6.17 -3.24 -30.68
N SER A 24 4.91 -3.15 -30.28
CA SER A 24 4.53 -2.95 -28.88
C SER A 24 4.87 -4.16 -28.02
N ASP A 25 5.32 -3.87 -26.82
CA ASP A 25 5.58 -4.87 -25.78
C ASP A 25 4.52 -4.79 -24.68
N ILE A 26 4.40 -5.87 -23.91
CA ILE A 26 3.51 -5.90 -22.74
C ILE A 26 4.08 -4.94 -21.68
N GLY A 27 3.28 -3.95 -21.28
CA GLY A 27 3.67 -2.90 -20.35
C GLY A 27 3.88 -1.53 -21.01
N ASP A 28 3.88 -1.45 -22.34
CA ASP A 28 3.86 -0.16 -23.05
C ASP A 28 2.59 0.63 -22.72
N ILE A 29 2.73 1.93 -22.56
CA ILE A 29 1.60 2.84 -22.29
C ILE A 29 1.28 3.64 -23.53
N TYR A 30 0.04 3.54 -23.99
CA TYR A 30 -0.47 4.23 -25.17
C TYR A 30 -1.56 5.24 -24.83
N GLY A 31 -1.50 6.41 -25.47
CA GLY A 31 -2.61 7.32 -25.60
C GLY A 31 -3.45 6.93 -26.83
N VAL A 32 -4.76 6.84 -26.67
CA VAL A 32 -5.68 6.47 -27.74
C VAL A 32 -6.76 7.53 -27.86
N LYS A 33 -6.96 8.07 -29.09
CA LYS A 33 -8.14 8.87 -29.45
C LYS A 33 -9.03 8.04 -30.36
N GLY A 34 -10.33 8.14 -30.17
CA GLY A 34 -11.32 7.40 -30.94
C GLY A 34 -12.69 7.41 -30.26
N TYR A 35 -13.59 6.57 -30.71
CA TYR A 35 -14.94 6.48 -30.19
C TYR A 35 -15.27 5.13 -29.59
N ALA A 36 -16.15 5.14 -28.60
CA ALA A 36 -16.61 3.91 -27.96
C ALA A 36 -17.64 3.20 -28.84
N PHE A 37 -17.51 1.88 -28.98
CA PHE A 37 -18.46 1.03 -29.67
C PHE A 37 -18.68 -0.27 -28.92
N ARG A 38 -19.75 -0.97 -29.27
CA ARG A 38 -20.05 -2.29 -28.72
C ARG A 38 -19.72 -3.36 -29.75
N THR A 39 -18.91 -4.32 -29.37
CA THR A 39 -18.56 -5.47 -30.22
C THR A 39 -19.78 -6.39 -30.44
N LYS A 40 -19.69 -7.30 -31.41
CA LYS A 40 -20.73 -8.30 -31.67
C LYS A 40 -20.98 -9.21 -30.44
N THR A 41 -20.00 -9.37 -29.55
CA THR A 41 -20.10 -10.11 -28.30
C THR A 41 -20.64 -9.28 -27.13
N GLY A 42 -21.03 -8.02 -27.39
CA GLY A 42 -21.60 -7.12 -26.39
C GLY A 42 -20.60 -6.33 -25.53
N GLU A 43 -19.29 -6.47 -25.76
CA GLU A 43 -18.25 -5.78 -25.00
C GLU A 43 -18.05 -4.35 -25.48
N ILE A 44 -17.88 -3.41 -24.53
CA ILE A 44 -17.53 -2.02 -24.82
C ILE A 44 -16.05 -1.96 -25.18
N SER A 45 -15.74 -1.34 -26.31
CA SER A 45 -14.39 -1.18 -26.84
C SER A 45 -14.20 0.21 -27.43
N ILE A 46 -12.96 0.65 -27.55
CA ILE A 46 -12.60 1.91 -28.24
C ILE A 46 -12.12 1.57 -29.64
N HIS A 47 -12.69 2.19 -30.63
CA HIS A 47 -12.19 2.17 -32.00
C HIS A 47 -11.17 3.28 -32.16
N ALA A 48 -9.90 2.94 -32.35
CA ALA A 48 -8.81 3.90 -32.41
C ALA A 48 -8.77 4.61 -33.76
N GLU A 49 -8.75 5.92 -33.73
CA GLU A 49 -8.47 6.82 -34.85
C GLU A 49 -7.05 7.36 -34.80
N GLU A 50 -6.50 7.51 -33.60
CA GLU A 50 -5.11 7.90 -33.35
C GLU A 50 -4.55 7.09 -32.18
N ILE A 51 -3.31 6.64 -32.33
CA ILE A 51 -2.58 5.93 -31.29
C ILE A 51 -1.18 6.50 -31.14
N THR A 52 -0.78 6.82 -29.91
CA THR A 52 0.52 7.42 -29.60
C THR A 52 1.19 6.66 -28.48
N LEU A 53 2.42 6.21 -28.67
CA LEU A 53 3.22 5.62 -27.60
C LEU A 53 3.64 6.72 -26.61
N LEU A 54 3.16 6.64 -25.38
CA LEU A 54 3.46 7.59 -24.31
C LEU A 54 4.69 7.17 -23.49
N SER A 55 4.83 5.88 -23.27
CA SER A 55 5.98 5.33 -22.55
C SER A 55 6.26 3.90 -22.98
N LYS A 56 7.51 3.63 -23.30
CA LYS A 56 8.01 2.29 -23.63
C LYS A 56 8.38 1.51 -22.38
N SER A 57 7.92 0.29 -22.30
CA SER A 57 8.37 -0.66 -21.27
C SER A 57 9.75 -1.19 -21.62
N LEU A 58 10.77 -0.76 -20.86
CA LEU A 58 12.16 -1.22 -21.08
C LEU A 58 12.39 -2.62 -20.49
N GLN A 59 11.51 -3.05 -19.58
CA GLN A 59 11.47 -4.42 -19.07
C GLN A 59 10.09 -4.98 -19.35
N ILE A 60 10.02 -6.05 -20.12
CA ILE A 60 8.78 -6.71 -20.49
C ILE A 60 8.16 -7.32 -19.23
N LEU A 61 6.88 -7.08 -19.00
CA LEU A 61 6.15 -7.71 -17.89
C LEU A 61 6.05 -9.22 -18.11
N PRO A 62 6.05 -10.03 -17.04
CA PRO A 62 5.82 -11.47 -17.12
C PRO A 62 4.52 -11.80 -17.86
N GLU A 63 4.45 -12.99 -18.45
CA GLU A 63 3.23 -13.42 -19.16
C GLU A 63 2.01 -13.42 -18.26
N LYS A 64 0.92 -12.87 -18.75
CA LYS A 64 -0.33 -12.66 -18.01
C LYS A 64 -0.94 -13.94 -17.43
N PHE A 65 -0.76 -15.06 -18.09
CA PHE A 65 -1.39 -16.33 -17.70
C PHE A 65 -0.73 -17.00 -16.50
N HIS A 66 0.55 -16.80 -16.30
CA HIS A 66 1.30 -17.39 -15.18
C HIS A 66 1.53 -16.41 -14.04
N GLY A 67 1.35 -15.10 -14.30
CA GLY A 67 1.63 -14.05 -13.32
C GLY A 67 3.08 -14.05 -12.86
N LEU A 68 3.34 -13.39 -11.75
CA LEU A 68 4.60 -13.47 -11.04
C LEU A 68 4.44 -14.52 -9.93
N THR A 69 4.99 -15.73 -10.15
CA THR A 69 4.83 -16.89 -9.25
C THR A 69 5.91 -16.97 -8.18
N ASP A 70 7.12 -16.48 -8.49
CA ASP A 70 8.22 -16.47 -7.55
C ASP A 70 7.92 -15.56 -6.35
N THR A 71 7.87 -16.15 -5.15
CA THR A 71 7.48 -15.43 -3.92
C THR A 71 8.48 -14.35 -3.54
N ASP A 72 9.77 -14.58 -3.71
CA ASP A 72 10.82 -13.59 -3.37
C ASP A 72 10.73 -12.38 -4.29
N MET A 73 10.58 -12.61 -5.59
CA MET A 73 10.35 -11.55 -6.57
C MET A 73 9.07 -10.76 -6.30
N ARG A 74 7.98 -11.41 -5.87
CA ARG A 74 6.71 -10.75 -5.49
C ARG A 74 6.89 -9.80 -4.32
N TYR A 75 7.72 -10.15 -3.34
CA TYR A 75 8.03 -9.27 -2.21
C TYR A 75 8.98 -8.15 -2.59
N ARG A 76 10.03 -8.43 -3.38
CA ARG A 76 11.04 -7.43 -3.77
C ARG A 76 10.51 -6.44 -4.80
N GLN A 77 9.69 -6.90 -5.74
CA GLN A 77 9.09 -6.09 -6.79
C GLN A 77 7.57 -6.02 -6.62
N ARG A 78 7.12 -5.53 -5.47
CA ARG A 78 5.70 -5.46 -5.12
C ARG A 78 4.86 -4.71 -6.17
N TYR A 79 5.40 -3.69 -6.81
CA TYR A 79 4.73 -2.96 -7.88
C TYR A 79 4.44 -3.84 -9.10
N VAL A 80 5.33 -4.76 -9.45
CA VAL A 80 5.08 -5.74 -10.52
C VAL A 80 4.03 -6.77 -10.08
N ASP A 81 4.13 -7.27 -8.84
CA ASP A 81 3.14 -8.18 -8.26
C ASP A 81 1.72 -7.56 -8.28
N LEU A 82 1.58 -6.26 -7.97
CA LEU A 82 0.29 -5.57 -8.02
C LEU A 82 -0.28 -5.40 -9.43
N ILE A 83 0.59 -5.33 -10.46
CA ILE A 83 0.18 -5.29 -11.86
C ILE A 83 -0.31 -6.67 -12.32
N MET A 84 0.45 -7.72 -11.96
CA MET A 84 0.25 -9.06 -12.49
C MET A 84 -0.77 -9.89 -11.70
N ASN A 85 -0.78 -9.75 -10.37
CA ASN A 85 -1.57 -10.55 -9.45
C ASN A 85 -2.70 -9.72 -8.83
N GLN A 86 -3.89 -9.86 -9.37
CA GLN A 86 -5.06 -9.10 -8.91
C GLN A 86 -5.41 -9.39 -7.45
N ASP A 87 -5.23 -10.63 -7.00
CA ASP A 87 -5.49 -11.05 -5.62
C ASP A 87 -4.62 -10.28 -4.62
N SER A 88 -3.35 -10.03 -4.96
CA SER A 88 -2.46 -9.20 -4.13
C SER A 88 -3.01 -7.78 -3.97
N LYS A 89 -3.48 -7.18 -5.06
CA LYS A 89 -4.08 -5.84 -5.05
C LYS A 89 -5.33 -5.79 -4.17
N GLU A 90 -6.19 -6.79 -4.24
CA GLU A 90 -7.39 -6.89 -3.41
C GLU A 90 -7.08 -6.97 -1.91
N VAL A 91 -6.02 -7.70 -1.52
CA VAL A 91 -5.56 -7.77 -0.13
C VAL A 91 -5.20 -6.37 0.39
N PHE A 92 -4.48 -5.56 -0.39
CA PHE A 92 -4.11 -4.20 0.05
C PHE A 92 -5.33 -3.26 0.13
N ILE A 93 -6.28 -3.40 -0.79
CA ILE A 93 -7.54 -2.64 -0.73
C ILE A 93 -8.33 -3.03 0.53
N LYS A 94 -8.51 -4.32 0.80
CA LYS A 94 -9.20 -4.82 2.00
C LYS A 94 -8.51 -4.35 3.28
N ARG A 95 -7.16 -4.40 3.32
CA ARG A 95 -6.40 -3.88 4.47
C ARG A 95 -6.71 -2.41 4.74
N SER A 96 -6.75 -1.58 3.72
CA SER A 96 -7.09 -0.16 3.86
C SER A 96 -8.53 0.04 4.37
N GLN A 97 -9.48 -0.75 3.87
CA GLN A 97 -10.86 -0.73 4.34
C GLN A 97 -10.97 -1.14 5.81
N ILE A 98 -10.28 -2.20 6.24
CA ILE A 98 -10.26 -2.64 7.64
C ILE A 98 -9.77 -1.52 8.56
N LEU A 99 -8.68 -0.84 8.21
CA LEU A 99 -8.17 0.28 9.02
C LEU A 99 -9.16 1.43 9.10
N LYS A 100 -9.87 1.72 8.00
CA LYS A 100 -10.92 2.73 7.97
C LYS A 100 -12.08 2.36 8.92
N GLU A 101 -12.53 1.11 8.89
CA GLU A 101 -13.62 0.63 9.77
C GLU A 101 -13.21 0.63 11.24
N ILE A 102 -11.96 0.28 11.57
CA ILE A 102 -11.44 0.40 12.94
C ILE A 102 -11.51 1.86 13.42
N ARG A 103 -11.08 2.82 12.58
CA ARG A 103 -11.16 4.24 12.93
C ARG A 103 -12.60 4.70 13.13
N ASN A 104 -13.50 4.33 12.23
CA ASN A 104 -14.92 4.65 12.34
C ASN A 104 -15.53 4.09 13.65
N PHE A 105 -15.19 2.85 13.98
CA PHE A 105 -15.65 2.19 15.19
C PHE A 105 -15.20 2.89 16.48
N LEU A 106 -13.93 3.28 16.54
CA LEU A 106 -13.34 3.97 17.70
C LEU A 106 -13.86 5.41 17.80
N ALA A 107 -13.93 6.14 16.67
CA ALA A 107 -14.50 7.49 16.64
C ALA A 107 -15.97 7.50 17.07
N GLY A 108 -16.78 6.51 16.68
CA GLY A 108 -18.16 6.36 17.12
C GLY A 108 -18.31 6.01 18.61
N ARG A 109 -17.24 5.83 19.35
CA ARG A 109 -17.17 5.60 20.81
C ARG A 109 -16.41 6.69 21.55
N ASP A 110 -16.25 7.84 20.90
CA ASP A 110 -15.57 9.03 21.43
C ASP A 110 -14.08 8.80 21.77
N PHE A 111 -13.42 7.86 21.09
CA PHE A 111 -11.97 7.73 21.16
C PHE A 111 -11.29 8.76 20.24
N MET A 112 -10.35 9.48 20.80
CA MET A 112 -9.49 10.42 20.06
C MET A 112 -8.29 9.67 19.46
N GLU A 113 -8.08 9.78 18.14
CA GLU A 113 -6.84 9.32 17.51
C GLU A 113 -5.72 10.28 17.83
N VAL A 114 -4.59 9.76 18.30
CA VAL A 114 -3.42 10.54 18.65
C VAL A 114 -2.17 9.96 18.00
N GLU A 115 -1.14 10.79 17.86
CA GLU A 115 0.19 10.38 17.40
C GLU A 115 1.20 10.68 18.50
N THR A 116 2.02 9.70 18.84
CA THR A 116 3.05 9.81 19.87
C THR A 116 4.44 9.56 19.29
N PRO A 117 5.52 10.03 19.96
CA PRO A 117 6.88 9.94 19.42
C PRO A 117 7.34 8.51 19.12
N MET A 118 8.01 8.33 17.96
CA MET A 118 8.68 7.09 17.59
C MET A 118 10.08 6.97 18.21
N LEU A 119 10.79 8.10 18.34
CA LEU A 119 12.07 8.18 19.03
C LEU A 119 11.82 8.42 20.51
N VAL A 120 12.33 7.55 21.36
CA VAL A 120 12.10 7.56 22.80
C VAL A 120 13.42 7.34 23.55
N SER A 121 13.58 8.00 24.70
CA SER A 121 14.74 7.74 25.58
C SER A 121 14.61 6.37 26.24
N ASN A 122 13.37 5.97 26.56
CA ASN A 122 13.07 4.73 27.26
C ASN A 122 12.04 3.90 26.49
N ALA A 123 12.46 2.76 25.94
CA ALA A 123 11.57 1.83 25.28
C ALA A 123 10.90 0.93 26.33
N GLY A 124 9.57 1.02 26.42
CA GLY A 124 8.79 0.25 27.39
C GLY A 124 7.39 -0.06 26.87
N GLY A 125 6.55 -0.71 27.69
CA GLY A 125 5.20 -1.16 27.31
C GLY A 125 5.16 -2.53 26.62
N ALA A 126 6.33 -3.17 26.44
CA ALA A 126 6.46 -4.54 25.95
C ALA A 126 7.80 -5.14 26.40
N ALA A 127 7.92 -6.45 26.35
CA ALA A 127 9.19 -7.16 26.54
C ALA A 127 9.79 -7.44 25.16
N ALA A 128 10.57 -6.50 24.64
CA ALA A 128 11.21 -6.63 23.33
C ALA A 128 12.53 -5.84 23.30
N ARG A 129 13.43 -6.25 22.40
CA ARG A 129 14.69 -5.54 22.18
C ARG A 129 14.45 -4.35 21.23
N PRO A 130 14.80 -3.11 21.63
CA PRO A 130 14.65 -1.94 20.75
C PRO A 130 15.76 -1.87 19.69
N PHE A 131 15.51 -1.14 18.61
CA PHE A 131 16.55 -0.56 17.78
C PHE A 131 17.09 0.69 18.48
N GLU A 132 18.40 0.88 18.45
CA GLU A 132 19.07 2.03 19.04
C GLU A 132 19.67 2.90 17.94
N THR A 133 19.65 4.21 18.14
CA THR A 133 20.22 5.20 17.21
C THR A 133 20.72 6.41 17.99
N HIS A 134 21.53 7.24 17.34
CA HIS A 134 22.08 8.45 17.95
C HIS A 134 21.39 9.71 17.44
N TYR A 135 20.95 10.58 18.35
CA TYR A 135 20.35 11.85 18.02
C TYR A 135 21.43 12.95 18.02
N ASN A 136 21.98 13.27 16.86
CA ASN A 136 23.15 14.14 16.71
C ASN A 136 22.96 15.54 17.31
N ALA A 137 21.77 16.13 17.19
CA ALA A 137 21.53 17.49 17.67
C ALA A 137 21.59 17.62 19.19
N LEU A 138 21.22 16.57 19.92
CA LEU A 138 21.25 16.51 21.38
C LEU A 138 22.44 15.72 21.91
N ASN A 139 23.20 15.04 21.05
CA ASN A 139 24.30 14.15 21.40
C ASN A 139 23.86 13.07 22.42
N GLU A 140 22.70 12.46 22.16
CA GLU A 140 22.07 11.46 23.02
C GLU A 140 21.72 10.19 22.25
N ASP A 141 21.83 9.05 22.91
CA ASP A 141 21.35 7.78 22.36
C ASP A 141 19.86 7.63 22.62
N VAL A 142 19.12 7.38 21.56
CA VAL A 142 17.66 7.19 21.58
C VAL A 142 17.29 5.84 20.98
N LYS A 143 16.08 5.39 21.26
CA LYS A 143 15.56 4.09 20.83
C LYS A 143 14.32 4.28 19.97
N LEU A 144 14.09 3.38 19.03
CA LEU A 144 12.80 3.27 18.38
C LEU A 144 11.82 2.57 19.33
N ARG A 145 10.60 3.11 19.42
CA ARG A 145 9.55 2.59 20.30
C ARG A 145 9.19 1.13 19.99
N ILE A 146 9.01 0.32 21.01
CA ILE A 146 8.59 -1.09 20.91
C ILE A 146 7.09 -1.28 21.18
N SER A 147 6.41 -0.25 21.71
CA SER A 147 4.98 -0.21 22.01
C SER A 147 4.47 1.24 22.02
N LEU A 148 3.17 1.41 21.86
CA LEU A 148 2.46 2.70 21.93
C LEU A 148 1.99 3.02 23.36
N GLU A 149 2.01 2.05 24.26
CA GLU A 149 1.27 2.04 25.52
C GLU A 149 1.66 3.17 26.48
N LEU A 150 2.96 3.41 26.69
CA LEU A 150 3.42 4.33 27.73
C LEU A 150 2.99 5.77 27.49
N TYR A 151 3.05 6.23 26.25
CA TYR A 151 2.62 7.59 25.92
C TYR A 151 1.10 7.75 25.98
N LEU A 152 0.34 6.75 25.58
CA LEU A 152 -1.12 6.77 25.71
C LEU A 152 -1.53 6.86 27.18
N LYS A 153 -0.86 6.12 28.07
CA LYS A 153 -1.09 6.23 29.53
C LYS A 153 -0.81 7.63 30.06
N ARG A 154 0.25 8.31 29.58
CA ARG A 154 0.55 9.69 29.96
C ARG A 154 -0.55 10.67 29.51
N LEU A 155 -1.15 10.45 28.32
CA LEU A 155 -2.25 11.25 27.83
C LEU A 155 -3.51 11.06 28.69
N ILE A 156 -3.79 9.85 29.16
CA ILE A 156 -4.86 9.58 30.13
C ILE A 156 -4.63 10.36 31.43
N VAL A 157 -3.41 10.30 31.97
CA VAL A 157 -3.05 11.10 33.16
C VAL A 157 -3.20 12.61 32.90
N GLY A 158 -2.96 13.05 31.67
CA GLY A 158 -3.16 14.45 31.24
C GLY A 158 -4.63 14.84 31.04
N GLY A 159 -5.58 13.91 31.25
CA GLY A 159 -7.03 14.20 31.21
C GLY A 159 -7.71 13.84 29.88
N LEU A 160 -7.05 13.18 28.95
CA LEU A 160 -7.71 12.63 27.75
C LEU A 160 -8.33 11.28 28.09
N GLU A 161 -9.64 11.25 28.28
CA GLU A 161 -10.35 10.08 28.83
C GLU A 161 -10.33 8.84 27.94
N ARG A 162 -10.26 9.01 26.62
CA ARG A 162 -10.30 7.91 25.63
C ARG A 162 -9.38 8.24 24.46
N VAL A 163 -8.30 7.49 24.34
CA VAL A 163 -7.29 7.68 23.28
C VAL A 163 -6.96 6.38 22.59
N TYR A 164 -6.60 6.47 21.33
CA TYR A 164 -6.01 5.36 20.60
C TYR A 164 -4.95 5.85 19.63
N GLU A 165 -4.05 4.96 19.27
CA GLU A 165 -3.07 5.19 18.22
C GLU A 165 -2.95 3.93 17.34
N ILE A 166 -2.91 4.15 16.03
CA ILE A 166 -2.53 3.13 15.04
C ILE A 166 -1.16 3.53 14.51
N GLY A 167 -0.11 2.94 15.06
CA GLY A 167 1.26 3.38 14.79
C GLY A 167 2.25 2.25 14.55
N ARG A 168 3.37 2.59 13.92
CA ARG A 168 4.49 1.67 13.75
C ARG A 168 5.22 1.47 15.05
N VAL A 169 5.58 0.21 15.33
CA VAL A 169 6.47 -0.19 16.43
C VAL A 169 7.58 -1.07 15.86
N PHE A 170 8.70 -1.11 16.58
CA PHE A 170 9.95 -1.68 16.10
C PHE A 170 10.50 -2.64 17.14
N ARG A 171 10.86 -3.85 16.73
CA ARG A 171 11.47 -4.86 17.61
C ARG A 171 12.66 -5.47 16.92
N ASN A 172 13.85 -5.27 17.48
CA ASN A 172 15.13 -5.79 16.95
C ASN A 172 15.33 -7.24 17.39
N GLU A 173 14.50 -8.12 16.88
CA GLU A 173 14.44 -9.53 17.18
C GLU A 173 14.53 -10.36 15.89
N GLY A 174 14.37 -11.67 16.00
CA GLY A 174 14.40 -12.56 14.84
C GLY A 174 13.29 -12.28 13.84
N VAL A 175 13.55 -12.58 12.56
CA VAL A 175 12.60 -12.43 11.46
C VAL A 175 12.16 -13.81 10.99
N ASP A 176 10.85 -14.00 10.88
CA ASP A 176 10.24 -15.19 10.29
C ASP A 176 8.98 -14.80 9.48
N THR A 177 8.22 -15.78 9.02
CA THR A 177 6.99 -15.56 8.23
C THR A 177 5.88 -14.84 8.99
N ARG A 178 5.96 -14.70 10.31
CA ARG A 178 4.95 -14.08 11.18
C ARG A 178 5.48 -12.86 11.94
N HIS A 179 6.80 -12.70 12.01
CA HIS A 179 7.45 -11.65 12.81
C HIS A 179 8.30 -10.76 11.90
N ASN A 180 7.90 -9.51 11.78
CA ASN A 180 8.67 -8.46 11.15
C ASN A 180 9.29 -7.54 12.21
N PRO A 181 10.49 -6.99 11.99
CA PRO A 181 11.11 -6.03 12.90
C PRO A 181 10.33 -4.71 13.00
N GLU A 182 9.51 -4.41 12.00
CA GLU A 182 8.63 -3.25 11.94
C GLU A 182 7.21 -3.70 11.61
N PHE A 183 6.24 -3.35 12.45
CA PHE A 183 4.84 -3.71 12.22
C PHE A 183 3.88 -2.65 12.75
N LEU A 184 2.64 -2.69 12.28
CA LEU A 184 1.58 -1.81 12.74
C LEU A 184 0.96 -2.36 14.02
N SER A 185 0.87 -1.51 15.04
CA SER A 185 0.20 -1.80 16.30
C SER A 185 -0.99 -0.86 16.49
N LEU A 186 -2.06 -1.39 17.08
CA LEU A 186 -3.19 -0.61 17.55
C LEU A 186 -3.28 -0.79 19.08
N ILE A 187 -3.27 0.32 19.80
CA ILE A 187 -3.60 0.35 21.23
C ILE A 187 -4.67 1.42 21.44
N HIS A 188 -5.67 1.09 22.23
CA HIS A 188 -6.65 2.04 22.74
C HIS A 188 -6.73 1.94 24.26
N ILE A 189 -6.87 3.06 24.94
CA ILE A 189 -6.93 3.14 26.40
C ILE A 189 -8.07 4.10 26.75
N SER A 190 -8.89 3.72 27.74
CA SER A 190 -9.85 4.59 28.39
C SER A 190 -9.61 4.60 29.89
N GLU A 191 -9.94 5.71 30.54
CA GLU A 191 -10.01 5.72 32.01
C GLU A 191 -11.02 4.67 32.49
N PRO A 192 -10.67 3.86 33.52
CA PRO A 192 -11.64 3.01 34.16
C PRO A 192 -12.75 3.91 34.76
N THR A 193 -13.98 3.58 34.49
CA THR A 193 -15.13 4.25 35.10
C THR A 193 -14.93 4.17 36.61
N ARG A 194 -14.78 5.31 37.28
CA ARG A 194 -14.84 5.34 38.74
C ARG A 194 -16.29 4.98 39.11
N LEU A 195 -16.44 3.82 39.71
CA LEU A 195 -17.69 3.45 40.39
C LEU A 195 -17.87 4.28 41.65
#